data_bcb5c4d8190ec25b7bafd4d846b57954
#
_entry.id   bcb5c4d8190ec25b7bafd4d846b57954
#
_cell.length_a   1.000
_cell.length_b   1.000
_cell.length_c   1.000
_cell.angle_alpha   90.00
_cell.angle_beta   90.00
_cell.angle_gamma   90.00
#
_symmetry.space_group_name_H-M   'P 1'
#
loop_
_entity.id
_entity.type
_entity.pdbx_description
1 polymer ?
#
loop_
_entity_poly.entity_id
_entity_poly.type
_entity_poly.pdbx_seq_one_letter_code
_entity_poly.pdbx_strand_id
1 'polypeptide(L)'
;MSIIRMTVNGTAHSVDIDDPTTPLLYVLRNDLGLEGPRFGCGLSQCGACTVIIKGEAVRSCSRPISTVAGAEITTLEGLSKNGVLHPVQQAWIEEQVPACGYCQNGQMLTAKVLLDKNPNPTDAEIRQGMANTLCRCMTYYSIQAAIKRAARTINSASKSSDSEVIA
;
A
#
# COMPACT_ATOMS: atom_id res chain seq x y z
N MET A 1 4.78 16.99 -24.96
CA MET A 1 5.53 15.85 -24.38
C MET A 1 6.34 16.35 -23.20
N SER A 2 6.15 15.76 -22.04
CA SER A 2 6.88 16.13 -20.82
C SER A 2 7.46 14.87 -20.18
N ILE A 3 8.76 14.89 -19.89
CA ILE A 3 9.41 13.77 -19.20
C ILE A 3 9.19 13.93 -17.70
N ILE A 4 8.44 13.02 -17.10
CA ILE A 4 8.25 12.94 -15.65
C ILE A 4 9.21 11.88 -15.08
N ARG A 5 10.04 12.32 -14.13
CA ARG A 5 10.96 11.43 -13.39
C ARG A 5 10.40 11.16 -12.01
N MET A 6 10.44 9.90 -11.57
CA MET A 6 10.00 9.45 -10.25
C MET A 6 10.73 8.18 -9.85
N THR A 7 10.71 7.83 -8.59
CA THR A 7 11.23 6.57 -8.08
C THR A 7 10.06 5.67 -7.71
N VAL A 8 10.00 4.46 -8.25
CA VAL A 8 8.95 3.48 -7.91
C VAL A 8 9.62 2.22 -7.37
N ASN A 9 9.27 1.83 -6.16
CA ASN A 9 9.82 0.67 -5.46
C ASN A 9 11.37 0.68 -5.41
N GLY A 10 11.96 1.86 -5.23
CA GLY A 10 13.41 2.06 -5.20
C GLY A 10 14.11 2.14 -6.56
N THR A 11 13.38 1.98 -7.67
CA THR A 11 13.92 2.09 -9.03
C THR A 11 13.53 3.43 -9.66
N ALA A 12 14.50 4.14 -10.24
CA ALA A 12 14.25 5.39 -10.93
C ALA A 12 13.61 5.14 -12.31
N HIS A 13 12.56 5.86 -12.62
CA HIS A 13 11.85 5.80 -13.89
C HIS A 13 11.73 7.19 -14.52
N SER A 14 11.74 7.22 -15.86
CA SER A 14 11.46 8.40 -16.67
C SER A 14 10.37 8.02 -17.66
N VAL A 15 9.24 8.69 -17.62
CA VAL A 15 8.08 8.42 -18.48
C VAL A 15 7.80 9.65 -19.31
N ASP A 16 7.63 9.46 -20.61
CA ASP A 16 7.23 10.52 -21.53
C ASP A 16 5.71 10.61 -21.58
N ILE A 17 5.16 11.78 -21.24
CA ILE A 17 3.74 11.98 -21.02
C ILE A 17 3.27 13.15 -21.87
N ASP A 18 2.24 12.93 -22.70
CA ASP A 18 1.61 13.97 -23.49
C ASP A 18 0.71 14.86 -22.64
N ASP A 19 -0.08 14.26 -21.74
CA ASP A 19 -0.99 14.96 -20.84
C ASP A 19 -0.53 14.86 -19.38
N PRO A 20 -0.05 15.97 -18.76
CA PRO A 20 0.41 15.99 -17.39
C PRO A 20 -0.70 15.71 -16.35
N THR A 21 -1.97 15.72 -16.76
CA THR A 21 -3.11 15.36 -15.90
C THR A 21 -3.43 13.88 -15.91
N THR A 22 -2.73 13.07 -16.73
CA THR A 22 -2.88 11.62 -16.75
C THR A 22 -2.80 11.06 -15.33
N PRO A 23 -3.79 10.25 -14.90
CA PRO A 23 -3.74 9.62 -13.58
C PRO A 23 -2.52 8.70 -13.40
N LEU A 24 -1.84 8.83 -12.27
CA LEU A 24 -0.70 8.00 -11.90
C LEU A 24 -0.98 6.50 -12.06
N LEU A 25 -2.21 6.06 -11.77
CA LEU A 25 -2.62 4.67 -11.91
C LEU A 25 -2.33 4.10 -13.30
N TYR A 26 -2.62 4.87 -14.34
CA TYR A 26 -2.40 4.39 -15.71
C TYR A 26 -0.92 4.25 -16.03
N VAL A 27 -0.11 5.19 -15.60
CA VAL A 27 1.35 5.12 -15.77
C VAL A 27 1.93 3.91 -15.05
N LEU A 28 1.54 3.68 -13.79
CA LEU A 28 2.02 2.51 -13.04
C LEU A 28 1.65 1.19 -13.72
N ARG A 29 0.46 1.11 -14.32
CA ARG A 29 -0.03 -0.13 -14.93
C ARG A 29 0.43 -0.32 -16.38
N ASN A 30 0.32 0.73 -17.20
CA ASN A 30 0.51 0.61 -18.64
C ASN A 30 1.97 0.80 -19.04
N ASP A 31 2.65 1.78 -18.42
CA ASP A 31 4.03 2.10 -18.79
C ASP A 31 5.03 1.31 -17.95
N LEU A 32 4.72 1.05 -16.66
CA LEU A 32 5.62 0.32 -15.76
C LEU A 32 5.21 -1.14 -15.51
N GLY A 33 4.08 -1.61 -16.04
CA GLY A 33 3.64 -3.00 -15.96
C GLY A 33 3.29 -3.49 -14.54
N LEU A 34 3.01 -2.57 -13.58
CA LEU A 34 2.70 -2.93 -12.21
C LEU A 34 1.23 -3.36 -12.07
N GLU A 35 1.00 -4.51 -11.46
CA GLU A 35 -0.34 -5.10 -11.33
C GLU A 35 -0.99 -4.84 -9.95
N GLY A 36 -0.20 -4.49 -8.93
CA GLY A 36 -0.69 -4.20 -7.59
C GLY A 36 -1.75 -3.10 -7.56
N PRO A 37 -1.47 -1.87 -8.04
CA PRO A 37 -2.47 -0.82 -8.13
C PRO A 37 -3.55 -1.18 -9.15
N ARG A 38 -4.84 -1.21 -8.74
CA ARG A 38 -5.95 -1.65 -9.60
C ARG A 38 -6.98 -0.55 -9.80
N PHE A 39 -7.56 -0.49 -11.00
CA PHE A 39 -8.69 0.38 -11.28
C PHE A 39 -9.96 -0.19 -10.63
N GLY A 40 -10.70 0.64 -9.91
CA GLY A 40 -11.99 0.27 -9.33
C GLY A 40 -13.01 1.37 -9.61
N CYS A 41 -13.15 2.35 -8.70
CA CYS A 41 -14.14 3.43 -8.86
C CYS A 41 -13.69 4.60 -9.75
N GLY A 42 -12.38 4.83 -9.93
CA GLY A 42 -11.84 6.01 -10.60
C GLY A 42 -12.05 7.35 -9.88
N LEU A 43 -12.63 7.32 -8.66
CA LEU A 43 -13.10 8.49 -7.91
C LEU A 43 -12.50 8.59 -6.51
N SER A 44 -11.36 7.95 -6.26
CA SER A 44 -10.67 7.93 -4.96
C SER A 44 -11.45 7.30 -3.79
N GLN A 45 -12.56 6.61 -4.02
CA GLN A 45 -13.44 6.10 -2.97
C GLN A 45 -13.10 4.67 -2.53
N CYS A 46 -12.82 3.74 -3.48
CA CYS A 46 -12.74 2.31 -3.16
C CYS A 46 -11.39 1.85 -2.62
N GLY A 47 -10.31 2.57 -2.88
CA GLY A 47 -8.97 2.24 -2.42
C GLY A 47 -8.20 1.19 -3.23
N ALA A 48 -8.77 0.53 -4.23
CA ALA A 48 -8.09 -0.51 -5.01
C ALA A 48 -6.79 -0.04 -5.69
N CYS A 49 -6.70 1.26 -6.00
CA CYS A 49 -5.56 1.91 -6.64
C CYS A 49 -4.54 2.52 -5.65
N THR A 50 -4.63 2.22 -4.37
CA THR A 50 -3.74 2.82 -3.35
C THR A 50 -2.28 2.53 -3.65
N VAL A 51 -1.46 3.56 -3.48
CA VAL A 51 0.01 3.53 -3.42
C VAL A 51 0.46 4.30 -2.19
N ILE A 52 1.71 4.16 -1.77
CA ILE A 52 2.29 4.97 -0.69
C ILE A 52 3.19 6.04 -1.32
N ILE A 53 2.98 7.30 -0.94
CA ILE A 53 3.83 8.43 -1.32
C ILE A 53 4.14 9.23 -0.06
N LYS A 54 5.41 9.43 0.26
CA LYS A 54 5.85 10.15 1.48
C LYS A 54 5.22 9.60 2.78
N GLY A 55 5.07 8.27 2.88
CA GLY A 55 4.47 7.62 4.04
C GLY A 55 2.95 7.67 4.13
N GLU A 56 2.26 8.25 3.14
CA GLU A 56 0.80 8.38 3.11
C GLU A 56 0.15 7.47 2.07
N ALA A 57 -1.02 6.91 2.40
CA ALA A 57 -1.82 6.11 1.48
C ALA A 57 -2.58 7.03 0.50
N VAL A 58 -2.15 7.02 -0.76
CA VAL A 58 -2.66 7.92 -1.81
C VAL A 58 -3.43 7.11 -2.86
N ARG A 59 -4.52 7.68 -3.37
CA ARG A 59 -5.33 7.09 -4.46
C ARG A 59 -4.74 7.50 -5.81
N SER A 60 -4.10 6.56 -6.50
CA SER A 60 -3.42 6.85 -7.78
C SER A 60 -4.37 7.12 -8.95
N CYS A 61 -5.64 6.69 -8.87
CA CYS A 61 -6.62 6.89 -9.95
C CYS A 61 -7.06 8.35 -10.15
N SER A 62 -6.83 9.21 -9.16
CA SER A 62 -7.16 10.64 -9.24
C SER A 62 -5.95 11.55 -8.99
N ARG A 63 -4.76 10.97 -8.89
CA ARG A 63 -3.52 11.71 -8.71
C ARG A 63 -2.88 11.99 -10.08
N PRO A 64 -2.84 13.26 -10.56
CA PRO A 64 -2.15 13.61 -11.79
C PRO A 64 -0.66 13.27 -11.72
N ILE A 65 -0.11 12.72 -12.81
CA ILE A 65 1.31 12.31 -12.86
C ILE A 65 2.26 13.48 -12.62
N SER A 66 1.92 14.67 -13.06
CA SER A 66 2.70 15.89 -12.83
C SER A 66 2.93 16.20 -11.35
N THR A 67 2.01 15.78 -10.46
CA THR A 67 2.08 16.06 -9.02
C THR A 67 3.03 15.14 -8.27
N VAL A 68 3.56 14.11 -8.94
CA VAL A 68 4.48 13.12 -8.35
C VAL A 68 5.87 13.16 -8.97
N ALA A 69 6.19 14.21 -9.72
CA ALA A 69 7.54 14.43 -10.23
C ALA A 69 8.55 14.49 -9.06
N GLY A 70 9.63 13.68 -9.16
CA GLY A 70 10.64 13.53 -8.11
C GLY A 70 10.18 12.78 -6.85
N ALA A 71 8.95 12.27 -6.82
CA ALA A 71 8.46 11.54 -5.65
C ALA A 71 8.97 10.10 -5.61
N GLU A 72 9.06 9.56 -4.38
CA GLU A 72 9.21 8.13 -4.14
C GLU A 72 7.82 7.52 -3.93
N ILE A 73 7.54 6.47 -4.70
CA ILE A 73 6.26 5.76 -4.72
C ILE A 73 6.50 4.30 -4.36
N THR A 74 5.77 3.80 -3.39
CA THR A 74 5.77 2.38 -3.06
C THR A 74 4.43 1.76 -3.46
N THR A 75 4.48 0.70 -4.26
CA THR A 75 3.33 -0.15 -4.60
C THR A 75 3.35 -1.43 -3.77
N LEU A 76 2.36 -2.30 -3.94
CA LEU A 76 2.30 -3.56 -3.21
C LEU A 76 3.52 -4.44 -3.46
N GLU A 77 4.02 -4.43 -4.69
CA GLU A 77 5.21 -5.18 -5.10
C GLU A 77 6.48 -4.71 -4.36
N GLY A 78 6.53 -3.44 -4.01
CA GLY A 78 7.66 -2.83 -3.28
C GLY A 78 7.64 -3.03 -1.77
N LEU A 79 6.61 -3.66 -1.20
CA LEU A 79 6.59 -3.97 0.24
C LEU A 79 7.55 -5.11 0.59
N SER A 80 7.64 -6.13 -0.25
CA SER A 80 8.60 -7.23 -0.07
C SER A 80 10.00 -6.73 -0.39
N LYS A 81 10.97 -7.13 0.43
CA LYS A 81 12.39 -6.80 0.21
C LYS A 81 13.22 -8.07 0.21
N ASN A 82 14.05 -8.24 -0.81
CA ASN A 82 14.97 -9.40 -0.94
C ASN A 82 14.25 -10.76 -0.81
N GLY A 83 13.03 -10.87 -1.33
CA GLY A 83 12.23 -12.09 -1.25
C GLY A 83 11.54 -12.31 0.10
N VAL A 84 11.73 -11.42 1.08
CA VAL A 84 11.07 -11.48 2.38
C VAL A 84 9.80 -10.65 2.36
N LEU A 85 8.69 -11.28 2.71
CA LEU A 85 7.40 -10.61 2.78
C LEU A 85 7.37 -9.61 3.95
N HIS A 86 6.73 -8.47 3.72
CA HIS A 86 6.42 -7.54 4.79
C HIS A 86 5.43 -8.18 5.80
N PRO A 87 5.51 -7.92 7.12
CA PRO A 87 4.61 -8.50 8.13
C PRO A 87 3.12 -8.40 7.78
N VAL A 88 2.70 -7.32 7.13
CA VAL A 88 1.32 -7.18 6.64
C VAL A 88 1.00 -8.23 5.56
N GLN A 89 1.88 -8.45 4.58
CA GLN A 89 1.67 -9.45 3.52
C GLN A 89 1.63 -10.87 4.11
N GLN A 90 2.55 -11.18 5.02
CA GLN A 90 2.60 -12.46 5.71
C GLN A 90 1.31 -12.72 6.51
N ALA A 91 0.84 -11.73 7.27
CA ALA A 91 -0.39 -11.83 8.05
C ALA A 91 -1.63 -12.06 7.16
N TRP A 92 -1.67 -11.46 5.96
CA TRP A 92 -2.74 -11.68 4.97
C TRP A 92 -2.81 -13.13 4.50
N ILE A 93 -1.66 -13.78 4.30
CA ILE A 93 -1.58 -15.19 3.93
C ILE A 93 -2.04 -16.07 5.09
N GLU A 94 -1.54 -15.83 6.29
CA GLU A 94 -1.83 -16.64 7.48
C GLU A 94 -3.30 -16.54 7.92
N GLU A 95 -3.93 -15.39 7.78
CA GLU A 95 -5.36 -15.19 8.07
C GLU A 95 -6.26 -15.52 6.88
N GLN A 96 -5.71 -15.97 5.75
CA GLN A 96 -6.43 -16.32 4.53
C GLN A 96 -7.45 -15.26 4.10
N VAL A 97 -7.04 -13.99 4.15
CA VAL A 97 -7.91 -12.83 3.95
C VAL A 97 -8.58 -12.79 2.57
N PRO A 98 -7.89 -13.12 1.44
CA PRO A 98 -8.48 -12.93 0.12
C PRO A 98 -9.66 -13.86 -0.16
N ALA A 99 -10.78 -13.26 -0.68
CA ALA A 99 -11.79 -13.99 -1.44
C ALA A 99 -11.49 -13.82 -2.93
N CYS A 100 -11.92 -12.70 -3.57
CA CYS A 100 -11.59 -12.45 -4.97
C CYS A 100 -10.18 -11.84 -5.19
N GLY A 101 -9.55 -11.29 -4.16
CA GLY A 101 -8.21 -10.72 -4.22
C GLY A 101 -8.11 -9.30 -4.82
N TYR A 102 -9.21 -8.72 -5.33
CA TYR A 102 -9.13 -7.46 -6.09
C TYR A 102 -8.74 -6.25 -5.23
N CYS A 103 -9.25 -6.13 -4.01
CA CYS A 103 -9.00 -5.01 -3.12
C CYS A 103 -7.71 -5.13 -2.29
N GLN A 104 -6.98 -6.25 -2.38
CA GLN A 104 -5.89 -6.56 -1.45
C GLN A 104 -4.75 -5.56 -1.52
N ASN A 105 -4.45 -5.01 -2.70
CA ASN A 105 -3.50 -3.91 -2.84
C ASN A 105 -3.83 -2.75 -1.88
N GLY A 106 -5.03 -2.23 -1.98
CA GLY A 106 -5.47 -1.10 -1.15
C GLY A 106 -5.55 -1.44 0.32
N GLN A 107 -6.05 -2.63 0.65
CA GLN A 107 -6.17 -3.09 2.03
C GLN A 107 -4.79 -3.19 2.70
N MET A 108 -3.83 -3.87 2.08
CA MET A 108 -2.49 -4.06 2.65
C MET A 108 -1.70 -2.75 2.76
N LEU A 109 -1.72 -1.90 1.72
CA LEU A 109 -0.99 -0.62 1.76
C LEU A 109 -1.60 0.36 2.77
N THR A 110 -2.92 0.40 2.90
CA THR A 110 -3.59 1.23 3.92
C THR A 110 -3.29 0.69 5.33
N ALA A 111 -3.32 -0.63 5.52
CA ALA A 111 -2.97 -1.26 6.80
C ALA A 111 -1.51 -0.99 7.18
N LYS A 112 -0.58 -1.05 6.22
CA LYS A 112 0.83 -0.71 6.44
C LYS A 112 0.99 0.72 6.94
N VAL A 113 0.37 1.68 6.28
CA VAL A 113 0.42 3.10 6.70
C VAL A 113 -0.23 3.31 8.08
N LEU A 114 -1.33 2.61 8.38
CA LEU A 114 -1.94 2.63 9.71
C LEU A 114 -0.97 2.14 10.78
N LEU A 115 -0.31 1.00 10.55
CA LEU A 115 0.62 0.38 11.50
C LEU A 115 1.92 1.18 11.67
N ASP A 116 2.38 1.89 10.65
CA ASP A 116 3.51 2.82 10.76
C ASP A 116 3.20 3.98 11.72
N LYS A 117 1.95 4.47 11.70
CA LYS A 117 1.50 5.58 12.54
C LYS A 117 1.09 5.13 13.96
N ASN A 118 0.49 3.97 14.05
CA ASN A 118 0.04 3.36 15.29
C ASN A 118 0.34 1.85 15.28
N PRO A 119 1.43 1.41 15.92
CA PRO A 119 1.83 -0.01 15.91
C PRO A 119 0.94 -0.91 16.78
N ASN A 120 0.05 -0.35 17.62
CA ASN A 120 -0.88 -1.08 18.48
C ASN A 120 -2.32 -0.56 18.37
N PRO A 121 -2.95 -0.59 17.17
CA PRO A 121 -4.27 -0.01 17.00
C PRO A 121 -5.35 -0.85 17.69
N THR A 122 -6.28 -0.18 18.32
CA THR A 122 -7.53 -0.76 18.81
C THR A 122 -8.44 -1.17 17.64
N ASP A 123 -9.44 -1.99 17.91
CA ASP A 123 -10.43 -2.38 16.89
C ASP A 123 -11.18 -1.17 16.29
N ALA A 124 -11.41 -0.13 17.09
CA ALA A 124 -12.02 1.11 16.63
C ALA A 124 -11.11 1.89 15.68
N GLU A 125 -9.83 2.02 16.02
CA GLU A 125 -8.82 2.70 15.19
C GLU A 125 -8.57 1.94 13.88
N ILE A 126 -8.58 0.60 13.90
CA ILE A 126 -8.49 -0.21 12.69
C ILE A 126 -9.70 0.09 11.79
N ARG A 127 -10.93 0.04 12.32
CA ARG A 127 -12.13 0.34 11.53
C ARG A 127 -12.09 1.75 10.95
N GLN A 128 -11.67 2.73 11.71
CA GLN A 128 -11.54 4.11 11.27
C GLN A 128 -10.45 4.27 10.20
N GLY A 129 -9.26 3.73 10.42
CA GLY A 129 -8.13 3.83 9.49
C GLY A 129 -8.37 3.10 8.16
N MET A 130 -9.20 2.05 8.18
CA MET A 130 -9.55 1.25 7.01
C MET A 130 -10.87 1.67 6.33
N ALA A 131 -11.62 2.64 6.86
CA ALA A 131 -12.96 3.01 6.42
C ALA A 131 -13.06 3.37 4.93
N ASN A 132 -11.99 3.94 4.36
CA ASN A 132 -11.94 4.36 2.95
C ASN A 132 -11.41 3.27 2.00
N THR A 133 -11.41 1.99 2.41
CA THR A 133 -10.94 0.89 1.58
C THR A 133 -12.01 -0.19 1.50
N LEU A 134 -12.62 -0.33 0.31
CA LEU A 134 -13.77 -1.18 0.08
C LEU A 134 -13.37 -2.63 -0.22
N CYS A 135 -14.03 -3.58 0.43
CA CYS A 135 -14.03 -5.00 0.05
C CYS A 135 -15.45 -5.46 -0.29
N ARG A 136 -15.71 -5.76 -1.57
CA ARG A 136 -17.04 -6.23 -2.01
C ARG A 136 -17.36 -7.65 -1.53
N CYS A 137 -16.33 -8.44 -1.25
CA CYS A 137 -16.46 -9.80 -0.69
C CYS A 137 -16.72 -9.82 0.82
N MET A 138 -16.75 -8.65 1.47
CA MET A 138 -17.06 -8.47 2.89
C MET A 138 -16.07 -9.18 3.85
N THR A 139 -14.81 -9.37 3.46
CA THR A 139 -13.80 -10.04 4.30
C THR A 139 -13.22 -9.13 5.40
N TYR A 140 -13.97 -8.15 5.87
CA TYR A 140 -13.49 -7.14 6.84
C TYR A 140 -13.03 -7.72 8.17
N TYR A 141 -13.66 -8.82 8.65
CA TYR A 141 -13.22 -9.49 9.87
C TYR A 141 -11.83 -10.13 9.71
N SER A 142 -11.60 -10.81 8.59
CA SER A 142 -10.28 -11.39 8.29
C SER A 142 -9.22 -10.29 8.09
N ILE A 143 -9.58 -9.18 7.44
CA ILE A 143 -8.72 -8.00 7.29
C ILE A 143 -8.31 -7.46 8.66
N GLN A 144 -9.27 -7.27 9.57
CA GLN A 144 -9.00 -6.80 10.93
C GLN A 144 -8.10 -7.77 11.70
N ALA A 145 -8.35 -9.08 11.59
CA ALA A 145 -7.53 -10.12 12.21
C ALA A 145 -6.08 -10.06 11.69
N ALA A 146 -5.90 -9.93 10.37
CA ALA A 146 -4.59 -9.82 9.75
C ALA A 146 -3.83 -8.56 10.18
N ILE A 147 -4.50 -7.41 10.32
CA ILE A 147 -3.88 -6.18 10.83
C ILE A 147 -3.39 -6.39 12.28
N LYS A 148 -4.21 -7.00 13.13
CA LYS A 148 -3.82 -7.30 14.53
C LYS A 148 -2.66 -8.31 14.60
N ARG A 149 -2.61 -9.30 13.69
CA ARG A 149 -1.48 -10.22 13.59
C ARG A 149 -0.21 -9.50 13.16
N ALA A 150 -0.27 -8.70 12.10
CA ALA A 150 0.86 -7.90 11.62
C ALA A 150 1.41 -6.96 12.72
N ALA A 151 0.52 -6.31 13.47
CA ALA A 151 0.89 -5.47 14.61
C ALA A 151 1.71 -6.24 15.65
N ARG A 152 1.26 -7.45 16.03
CA ARG A 152 2.01 -8.31 16.97
C ARG A 152 3.40 -8.67 16.46
N THR A 153 3.50 -9.04 15.18
CA THR A 153 4.79 -9.40 14.55
C THR A 153 5.76 -8.21 14.54
N ILE A 154 5.28 -7.01 14.15
CA ILE A 154 6.09 -5.80 14.12
C ILE A 154 6.60 -5.45 15.53
N ASN A 155 5.73 -5.51 16.54
CA ASN A 155 6.08 -5.18 17.91
C ASN A 155 7.02 -6.21 18.57
N SER A 156 6.94 -7.49 18.19
CA SER A 156 7.88 -8.50 18.69
C SER A 156 9.28 -8.31 18.10
N ALA A 157 9.37 -7.95 16.81
CA ALA A 157 10.64 -7.68 16.15
C ALA A 157 11.35 -6.44 16.71
N SER A 158 10.61 -5.37 17.06
CA SER A 158 11.21 -4.17 17.67
C SER A 158 11.77 -4.44 19.08
N LYS A 159 11.12 -5.30 19.87
CA LYS A 159 11.61 -5.66 21.22
C LYS A 159 12.87 -6.52 21.19
N SER A 160 13.05 -7.36 20.17
CA SER A 160 14.26 -8.18 20.03
C SER A 160 15.48 -7.36 19.62
N SER A 161 15.31 -6.30 18.83
CA SER A 161 16.41 -5.40 18.47
C SER A 161 16.90 -4.53 19.63
N ASP A 162 16.00 -4.14 20.55
CA ASP A 162 16.38 -3.35 21.72
C ASP A 162 17.14 -4.17 22.78
N SER A 163 16.96 -5.49 22.81
CA SER A 163 17.66 -6.38 23.75
C SER A 163 19.09 -6.74 23.33
N GLU A 164 19.45 -6.61 22.05
CA GLU A 164 20.82 -6.87 21.55
C GLU A 164 21.78 -5.67 21.70
N VAL A 165 21.27 -4.47 21.99
CA VAL A 165 22.09 -3.25 22.15
C VAL A 165 22.59 -3.05 23.59
N ILE A 166 22.15 -3.88 24.55
CA ILE A 166 22.48 -3.73 25.98
C ILE A 166 23.43 -4.87 26.50
N ALA A 167 24.03 -5.62 25.57
CA ALA A 167 24.98 -6.68 25.94
C ALA A 167 26.43 -6.36 25.54
#